data_0688140a28d251349d41ced224504f82
#
_entry.id   0688140a28d251349d41ced224504f82
#
_cell.length_a   1.000
_cell.length_b   1.000
_cell.length_c   1.000
_cell.angle_alpha   90.00
_cell.angle_beta   90.00
_cell.angle_gamma   90.00
#
_symmetry.space_group_name_H-M   'P 1'
#
loop_
_entity.id
_entity.type
_entity.pdbx_description
1 polymer ?
#
loop_
_entity_poly.entity_id
_entity_poly.type
_entity_poly.pdbx_seq_one_letter_code
_entity_poly.pdbx_strand_id
1 'polypeptide(L)'
;FLDMGLIPTGDVTMVKYAPMGDPVELRIHSYELTLRLADAEKIEIENVRDAEAAQKKELKQSVPHPGLGEGGKFHMKATENPLPDGTVLTFALAGNQNCGKTTLFNQLTGSTQHVGNFPGVTVDRKDGQIRGRKNTLVTDLPGIYSMSPYSSEEIVTRNFVLNEHPKGIINIVDATNIERNLYLTMQLMELNIPMVLALNMMDEVRENAGSILINRMEEMLGIPVIPITDAKNEGIDELVSHALHVAKYQERPQEIDYCDANDDGGAVHRCLHAIMHLIEDHAEQAEIPVRFAASKLAEGKDVTIIATGMMVQMAL
;
A
#
# COMPACT_ATOMS: atom_id res chain seq x y z
N PHE A 1 22.37 9.47 -3.90
CA PHE A 1 21.37 10.52 -3.53
C PHE A 1 19.95 10.13 -3.96
N LEU A 2 19.77 9.54 -5.15
CA LEU A 2 18.46 9.05 -5.62
C LEU A 2 17.85 8.03 -4.64
N ASP A 3 18.66 7.11 -4.12
CA ASP A 3 18.23 6.11 -3.11
C ASP A 3 17.83 6.74 -1.77
N MET A 4 18.23 8.00 -1.55
CA MET A 4 17.87 8.81 -0.37
C MET A 4 16.71 9.76 -0.66
N GLY A 5 16.07 9.66 -1.84
CA GLY A 5 14.92 10.49 -2.23
C GLY A 5 15.28 11.89 -2.74
N LEU A 6 16.56 12.20 -2.95
CA LEU A 6 17.00 13.41 -3.64
C LEU A 6 16.86 13.19 -5.15
N ILE A 7 15.72 13.61 -5.68
CA ILE A 7 15.42 13.54 -7.12
C ILE A 7 15.77 14.85 -7.82
N PRO A 8 16.18 14.81 -9.11
CA PRO A 8 16.38 16.03 -9.89
C PRO A 8 15.12 16.91 -9.87
N THR A 9 15.32 18.22 -9.72
CA THR A 9 14.26 19.24 -9.60
C THR A 9 13.39 19.17 -8.34
N GLY A 10 13.72 18.30 -7.38
CA GLY A 10 13.04 18.23 -6.09
C GLY A 10 13.35 19.41 -5.17
N ASP A 11 12.35 19.89 -4.43
CA ASP A 11 12.56 20.94 -3.41
C ASP A 11 13.19 20.32 -2.15
N VAL A 12 14.29 20.91 -1.68
CA VAL A 12 14.99 20.53 -0.46
C VAL A 12 15.02 21.71 0.50
N THR A 13 14.59 21.52 1.73
CA THR A 13 14.62 22.55 2.76
C THR A 13 15.78 22.30 3.71
N MET A 14 16.65 23.27 3.87
CA MET A 14 17.69 23.23 4.89
C MET A 14 17.07 23.52 6.27
N VAL A 15 17.19 22.59 7.19
CA VAL A 15 16.60 22.70 8.54
C VAL A 15 17.59 23.36 9.50
N LYS A 16 18.76 22.76 9.64
CA LYS A 16 19.82 23.28 10.53
C LYS A 16 21.18 22.63 10.25
N TYR A 17 22.21 23.24 10.79
CA TYR A 17 23.52 22.61 10.97
C TYR A 17 23.63 21.99 12.35
N ALA A 18 24.37 20.90 12.48
CA ALA A 18 24.78 20.41 13.79
C ALA A 18 25.60 21.48 14.54
N PRO A 19 25.67 21.44 15.87
CA PRO A 19 26.35 22.47 16.69
C PRO A 19 27.81 22.75 16.32
N MET A 20 28.48 21.79 15.68
CA MET A 20 29.86 21.91 15.18
C MET A 20 29.94 22.17 13.67
N GLY A 21 28.81 22.43 12.99
CA GLY A 21 28.72 22.73 11.56
C GLY A 21 28.57 21.50 10.65
N ASP A 22 28.86 20.31 11.10
CA ASP A 22 28.74 19.06 10.35
C ASP A 22 28.12 17.98 11.28
N PRO A 23 27.10 17.23 10.86
CA PRO A 23 26.41 17.22 9.56
C PRO A 23 25.35 18.34 9.37
N VAL A 24 24.83 18.45 8.16
CA VAL A 24 23.67 19.28 7.80
C VAL A 24 22.41 18.45 7.79
N GLU A 25 21.34 18.98 8.34
CA GLU A 25 20.01 18.39 8.34
C GLU A 25 19.14 19.05 7.27
N LEU A 26 18.68 18.24 6.33
CA LEU A 26 17.88 18.64 5.20
C LEU A 26 16.50 18.01 5.32
N ARG A 27 15.44 18.72 4.95
CA ARG A 27 14.09 18.18 4.82
C ARG A 27 13.77 18.00 3.35
N ILE A 28 13.40 16.79 2.99
CA ILE A 28 12.99 16.41 1.63
C ILE A 28 11.57 15.91 1.75
N HIS A 29 10.61 16.60 1.10
CA HIS A 29 9.18 16.30 1.25
C HIS A 29 8.76 16.25 2.74
N SER A 30 8.55 15.06 3.28
CA SER A 30 8.05 14.83 4.64
C SER A 30 9.07 14.21 5.60
N TYR A 31 10.31 13.96 5.18
CA TYR A 31 11.31 13.35 6.07
C TYR A 31 12.61 14.19 6.15
N GLU A 32 13.34 13.98 7.24
CA GLU A 32 14.60 14.64 7.51
C GLU A 32 15.77 13.72 7.15
N LEU A 33 16.66 14.22 6.31
CA LEU A 33 17.87 13.56 5.88
C LEU A 33 19.08 14.29 6.46
N THR A 34 19.95 13.54 7.12
CA THR A 34 21.20 14.09 7.64
C THR A 34 22.36 13.72 6.72
N LEU A 35 23.03 14.71 6.16
CA LEU A 35 24.17 14.53 5.28
C LEU A 35 25.42 15.19 5.86
N ARG A 36 26.58 14.60 5.60
CA ARG A 36 27.84 15.29 5.85
C ARG A 36 28.02 16.44 4.87
N LEU A 37 28.66 17.51 5.32
CA LEU A 37 28.87 18.70 4.49
C LEU A 37 29.55 18.35 3.16
N ALA A 38 30.56 17.50 3.19
CA ALA A 38 31.29 17.03 2.02
C ALA A 38 30.42 16.28 0.98
N ASP A 39 29.29 15.73 1.40
CA ASP A 39 28.32 15.10 0.52
C ASP A 39 27.24 16.09 0.11
N ALA A 40 26.81 16.97 0.99
CA ALA A 40 25.86 18.04 0.66
C ALA A 40 26.43 19.02 -0.40
N GLU A 41 27.73 19.30 -0.37
CA GLU A 41 28.43 20.14 -1.37
C GLU A 41 28.37 19.57 -2.81
N LYS A 42 28.05 18.29 -2.97
CA LYS A 42 27.89 17.65 -4.30
C LYS A 42 26.51 17.88 -4.91
N ILE A 43 25.57 18.47 -4.16
CA ILE A 43 24.22 18.76 -4.62
C ILE A 43 24.21 20.09 -5.35
N GLU A 44 23.90 20.06 -6.65
CA GLU A 44 23.72 21.29 -7.43
C GLU A 44 22.35 21.90 -7.16
N ILE A 45 22.31 23.19 -6.83
CA ILE A 45 21.10 23.93 -6.49
C ILE A 45 20.83 24.98 -7.58
N GLU A 46 19.65 24.94 -8.18
CA GLU A 46 19.25 25.93 -9.21
C GLU A 46 18.69 27.22 -8.61
N ASN A 47 17.88 27.13 -7.55
CA ASN A 47 17.19 28.25 -6.94
C ASN A 47 17.21 28.16 -5.42
N VAL A 48 17.44 29.29 -4.75
CA VAL A 48 17.35 29.40 -3.29
C VAL A 48 16.19 30.36 -2.93
N ARG A 49 15.30 29.88 -2.05
CA ARG A 49 14.15 30.65 -1.55
C ARG A 49 14.13 30.57 -0.03
N ASP A 50 13.64 31.62 0.63
CA ASP A 50 13.43 31.59 2.07
C ASP A 50 12.28 30.61 2.42
N ALA A 51 12.52 29.74 3.41
CA ALA A 51 11.56 28.73 3.83
C ALA A 51 10.21 29.29 4.31
N GLU A 52 10.20 30.50 4.89
CA GLU A 52 8.97 31.18 5.31
C GLU A 52 8.06 31.59 4.14
N ALA A 53 8.61 31.80 2.94
CA ALA A 53 7.82 32.09 1.76
C ALA A 53 7.15 30.82 1.15
N ALA A 54 7.72 29.66 1.40
CA ALA A 54 7.18 28.38 0.92
C ALA A 54 5.99 27.88 1.79
N GLN A 55 5.90 28.29 3.05
CA GLN A 55 4.82 27.89 3.98
C GLN A 55 3.48 28.60 3.73
N LYS A 56 3.41 29.62 2.90
CA LYS A 56 2.16 30.30 2.50
C LYS A 56 1.47 29.67 1.27
N LYS A 57 1.67 28.39 0.98
CA LYS A 57 0.70 27.68 0.14
C LYS A 57 -0.60 27.62 0.92
N GLU A 58 -1.64 28.30 0.40
CA GLU A 58 -2.99 28.25 0.94
C GLU A 58 -3.34 26.82 1.35
N LEU A 59 -3.69 26.66 2.63
CA LEU A 59 -4.28 25.42 3.15
C LEU A 59 -5.51 25.12 2.30
N LYS A 60 -5.36 24.26 1.30
CA LYS A 60 -6.51 23.73 0.57
C LYS A 60 -7.35 23.00 1.60
N GLN A 61 -8.60 23.43 1.76
CA GLN A 61 -9.54 22.78 2.65
C GLN A 61 -9.56 21.29 2.33
N SER A 62 -9.42 20.45 3.37
CA SER A 62 -9.56 19.01 3.21
C SER A 62 -10.93 18.71 2.62
N VAL A 63 -10.98 17.97 1.54
CA VAL A 63 -12.24 17.51 0.96
C VAL A 63 -12.81 16.44 1.89
N PRO A 64 -14.07 16.54 2.34
CA PRO A 64 -14.69 15.51 3.14
C PRO A 64 -14.65 14.17 2.41
N HIS A 65 -14.39 13.09 3.15
CA HIS A 65 -14.45 11.75 2.60
C HIS A 65 -15.91 11.42 2.18
N PRO A 66 -16.17 10.88 0.98
CA PRO A 66 -17.50 10.43 0.60
C PRO A 66 -17.91 9.23 1.48
N GLY A 67 -19.13 9.25 1.95
CA GLY A 67 -19.69 8.13 2.72
C GLY A 67 -19.92 6.88 1.85
N LEU A 68 -20.26 5.76 2.50
CA LEU A 68 -20.64 4.52 1.83
C LEU A 68 -21.84 4.73 0.90
N GLY A 69 -21.69 4.33 -0.36
CA GLY A 69 -22.79 4.34 -1.34
C GLY A 69 -23.05 5.69 -1.98
N GLU A 70 -22.26 6.73 -1.73
CA GLU A 70 -22.38 8.00 -2.42
C GLU A 70 -22.00 7.89 -3.90
N GLY A 71 -22.99 7.98 -4.76
CA GLY A 71 -22.85 8.12 -6.20
C GLY A 71 -22.38 6.87 -6.96
N GLY A 72 -22.14 5.75 -6.32
CA GLY A 72 -21.75 4.50 -6.98
C GLY A 72 -20.42 4.54 -7.71
N LYS A 73 -19.56 5.54 -7.45
CA LYS A 73 -18.26 5.67 -8.13
C LYS A 73 -17.31 4.56 -7.78
N PHE A 74 -17.31 4.12 -6.52
CA PHE A 74 -16.42 3.08 -5.97
C PHE A 74 -17.14 1.76 -5.68
N HIS A 75 -18.48 1.78 -5.65
CA HIS A 75 -19.35 0.66 -5.40
C HIS A 75 -20.22 0.40 -6.65
N MET A 76 -19.64 -0.20 -7.67
CA MET A 76 -20.37 -0.49 -8.92
C MET A 76 -21.25 -1.73 -8.74
N LYS A 77 -22.55 -1.53 -8.55
CA LYS A 77 -23.53 -2.62 -8.42
C LYS A 77 -23.50 -3.65 -9.54
N ALA A 78 -23.08 -3.26 -10.74
CA ALA A 78 -23.01 -4.17 -11.89
C ALA A 78 -21.91 -5.25 -11.76
N THR A 79 -20.91 -5.03 -10.90
CA THR A 79 -19.82 -5.97 -10.66
C THR A 79 -19.93 -6.67 -9.30
N GLU A 80 -20.96 -6.36 -8.51
CA GLU A 80 -21.19 -6.97 -7.21
C GLU A 80 -21.49 -8.48 -7.36
N ASN A 81 -20.75 -9.27 -6.61
CA ASN A 81 -21.00 -10.70 -6.45
C ASN A 81 -21.07 -11.02 -4.95
N PRO A 82 -22.21 -10.73 -4.30
CA PRO A 82 -22.31 -10.79 -2.84
C PRO A 82 -22.12 -12.20 -2.32
N LEU A 83 -21.27 -12.34 -1.33
CA LEU A 83 -21.08 -13.60 -0.62
C LEU A 83 -22.36 -13.98 0.14
N PRO A 84 -22.67 -15.30 0.31
CA PRO A 84 -23.80 -15.78 1.07
C PRO A 84 -23.83 -15.21 2.49
N ASP A 85 -25.05 -15.02 3.03
CA ASP A 85 -25.20 -14.57 4.41
C ASP A 85 -24.62 -15.59 5.39
N GLY A 86 -23.90 -15.09 6.40
CA GLY A 86 -23.21 -15.92 7.38
C GLY A 86 -21.80 -16.35 6.98
N THR A 87 -21.33 -16.04 5.77
CA THR A 87 -19.94 -16.27 5.38
C THR A 87 -18.99 -15.55 6.33
N VAL A 88 -17.93 -16.21 6.75
CA VAL A 88 -16.86 -15.59 7.53
C VAL A 88 -16.03 -14.72 6.61
N LEU A 89 -16.01 -13.42 6.91
CA LEU A 89 -15.20 -12.46 6.17
C LEU A 89 -13.79 -12.43 6.77
N THR A 90 -12.82 -12.89 5.99
CA THR A 90 -11.40 -12.91 6.36
C THR A 90 -10.67 -11.72 5.76
N PHE A 91 -9.89 -11.02 6.58
CA PHE A 91 -9.14 -9.85 6.18
C PHE A 91 -7.65 -10.03 6.42
N ALA A 92 -6.85 -9.65 5.45
CA ALA A 92 -5.41 -9.46 5.60
C ALA A 92 -5.13 -7.98 5.94
N LEU A 93 -4.46 -7.73 7.07
CA LEU A 93 -3.99 -6.40 7.40
C LEU A 93 -2.56 -6.25 6.90
N ALA A 94 -2.36 -5.46 5.84
CA ALA A 94 -1.08 -5.30 5.15
C ALA A 94 -0.62 -3.84 5.18
N GLY A 95 0.68 -3.62 5.18
CA GLY A 95 1.26 -2.28 5.15
C GLY A 95 2.76 -2.30 5.44
N ASN A 96 3.39 -1.17 5.23
CA ASN A 96 4.82 -1.02 5.47
C ASN A 96 5.17 -1.14 6.96
N GLN A 97 6.44 -1.28 7.26
CA GLN A 97 6.90 -1.18 8.65
C GLN A 97 6.62 0.22 9.18
N ASN A 98 6.23 0.31 10.46
CA ASN A 98 5.93 1.55 11.19
C ASN A 98 4.74 2.39 10.67
N CYS A 99 3.89 1.88 9.78
CA CYS A 99 2.70 2.57 9.31
C CYS A 99 1.51 2.57 10.31
N GLY A 100 1.68 2.04 11.54
CA GLY A 100 0.61 1.94 12.54
C GLY A 100 -0.18 0.62 12.52
N LYS A 101 0.25 -0.40 11.75
CA LYS A 101 -0.47 -1.66 11.53
C LYS A 101 -0.87 -2.37 12.83
N THR A 102 0.07 -2.58 13.75
CA THR A 102 -0.19 -3.25 15.03
C THR A 102 -1.14 -2.44 15.92
N THR A 103 -1.07 -1.12 15.90
CA THR A 103 -1.99 -0.25 16.64
C THR A 103 -3.41 -0.42 16.10
N LEU A 104 -3.59 -0.34 14.78
CA LEU A 104 -4.88 -0.55 14.15
C LEU A 104 -5.43 -1.96 14.41
N PHE A 105 -4.58 -3.00 14.33
CA PHE A 105 -5.00 -4.37 14.63
C PHE A 105 -5.55 -4.49 16.06
N ASN A 106 -4.87 -3.89 17.05
CA ASN A 106 -5.32 -3.88 18.45
C ASN A 106 -6.65 -3.12 18.63
N GLN A 107 -6.85 -2.05 17.88
CA GLN A 107 -8.12 -1.30 17.91
C GLN A 107 -9.26 -2.09 17.30
N LEU A 108 -9.02 -2.73 16.16
CA LEU A 108 -10.02 -3.55 15.47
C LEU A 108 -10.43 -4.76 16.29
N THR A 109 -9.47 -5.46 16.93
CA THR A 109 -9.71 -6.76 17.57
C THR A 109 -9.86 -6.71 19.08
N GLY A 110 -9.21 -5.76 19.73
CA GLY A 110 -9.19 -5.64 21.19
C GLY A 110 -8.46 -6.79 21.86
N SER A 111 -9.09 -7.38 22.90
CA SER A 111 -8.50 -8.47 23.68
C SER A 111 -8.71 -9.87 23.08
N THR A 112 -9.45 -9.99 21.99
CA THR A 112 -9.76 -11.28 21.33
C THR A 112 -8.76 -11.60 20.24
N GLN A 113 -7.51 -11.85 20.64
CA GLN A 113 -6.43 -12.14 19.71
C GLN A 113 -5.87 -13.54 19.97
N HIS A 114 -5.54 -14.25 18.90
CA HIS A 114 -4.73 -15.47 18.94
C HIS A 114 -3.35 -15.17 18.40
N VAL A 115 -2.33 -15.55 19.16
CA VAL A 115 -0.92 -15.36 18.78
C VAL A 115 -0.31 -16.73 18.54
N GLY A 116 0.36 -16.88 17.41
CA GLY A 116 1.08 -18.08 17.00
C GLY A 116 2.16 -17.71 16.00
N ASN A 117 2.69 -18.68 15.28
CA ASN A 117 3.64 -18.43 14.20
C ASN A 117 2.99 -18.83 12.86
N PHE A 118 3.42 -18.18 11.78
CA PHE A 118 3.09 -18.66 10.46
C PHE A 118 3.70 -20.04 10.20
N PRO A 119 3.03 -20.93 9.47
CA PRO A 119 3.52 -22.28 9.24
C PRO A 119 4.92 -22.32 8.62
N GLY A 120 5.83 -23.09 9.26
CA GLY A 120 7.18 -23.31 8.75
C GLY A 120 8.21 -22.19 8.94
N VAL A 121 7.84 -21.13 9.64
CA VAL A 121 8.72 -19.97 9.90
C VAL A 121 8.59 -19.46 11.34
N THR A 122 9.56 -18.65 11.78
CA THR A 122 9.58 -18.03 13.12
C THR A 122 8.90 -16.64 13.15
N VAL A 123 8.08 -16.33 12.17
CA VAL A 123 7.36 -15.06 12.06
C VAL A 123 6.05 -15.15 12.80
N ASP A 124 5.78 -14.18 13.68
CA ASP A 124 4.56 -14.13 14.48
C ASP A 124 3.31 -13.96 13.62
N ARG A 125 2.28 -14.76 13.89
CA ARG A 125 0.93 -14.64 13.35
C ARG A 125 -0.02 -14.17 14.44
N LYS A 126 -0.79 -13.14 14.16
CA LYS A 126 -1.84 -12.63 15.05
C LYS A 126 -3.15 -12.61 14.29
N ASP A 127 -4.11 -13.33 14.82
CA ASP A 127 -5.47 -13.39 14.30
C ASP A 127 -6.43 -12.81 15.34
N GLY A 128 -7.47 -12.10 14.90
CA GLY A 128 -8.49 -11.55 15.80
C GLY A 128 -9.80 -11.27 15.11
N GLN A 129 -10.87 -11.26 15.89
CA GLN A 129 -12.21 -10.90 15.41
C GLN A 129 -12.40 -9.39 15.52
N ILE A 130 -13.02 -8.76 14.52
CA ILE A 130 -13.38 -7.34 14.60
C ILE A 130 -14.43 -7.16 15.69
N ARG A 131 -14.21 -6.20 16.58
CA ARG A 131 -15.11 -5.87 17.70
C ARG A 131 -16.54 -5.60 17.21
N GLY A 132 -17.50 -6.22 17.85
CA GLY A 132 -18.93 -6.04 17.52
C GLY A 132 -19.37 -6.62 16.19
N ARG A 133 -18.46 -7.29 15.42
CA ARG A 133 -18.78 -7.89 14.13
C ARG A 133 -18.56 -9.40 14.18
N LYS A 134 -19.68 -10.14 14.29
CA LYS A 134 -19.64 -11.60 14.20
C LYS A 134 -19.20 -12.05 12.79
N ASN A 135 -18.62 -13.22 12.69
CA ASN A 135 -18.14 -13.81 11.42
C ASN A 135 -17.12 -12.93 10.68
N THR A 136 -16.20 -12.33 11.42
CA THR A 136 -15.05 -11.62 10.85
C THR A 136 -13.76 -12.16 11.45
N LEU A 137 -12.70 -12.20 10.66
CA LEU A 137 -11.36 -12.57 11.11
C LEU A 137 -10.36 -11.63 10.43
N VAL A 138 -9.50 -11.01 11.22
CA VAL A 138 -8.40 -10.18 10.72
C VAL A 138 -7.08 -10.84 11.09
N THR A 139 -6.20 -11.00 10.12
CA THR A 139 -4.83 -11.48 10.34
C THR A 139 -3.86 -10.30 10.17
N ASP A 140 -3.06 -10.02 11.20
CA ASP A 140 -1.96 -9.04 11.15
C ASP A 140 -0.78 -9.65 10.40
N LEU A 141 -0.49 -9.13 9.21
CA LEU A 141 0.66 -9.57 8.41
C LEU A 141 1.92 -8.81 8.80
N PRO A 142 3.10 -9.40 8.62
CA PRO A 142 4.36 -8.69 8.80
C PRO A 142 4.43 -7.39 8.00
N GLY A 143 5.15 -6.40 8.52
CA GLY A 143 5.41 -5.16 7.79
C GLY A 143 6.38 -5.39 6.65
N ILE A 144 5.97 -5.10 5.43
CA ILE A 144 6.75 -5.31 4.21
C ILE A 144 6.76 -4.06 3.33
N TYR A 145 7.71 -3.95 2.44
CA TYR A 145 7.78 -2.86 1.47
C TYR A 145 7.40 -3.30 0.07
N SER A 146 7.45 -4.60 -0.20
CA SER A 146 7.08 -5.15 -1.50
C SER A 146 6.57 -6.59 -1.37
N MET A 147 5.91 -7.09 -2.40
CA MET A 147 5.49 -8.50 -2.52
C MET A 147 6.58 -9.38 -3.12
N SER A 148 7.79 -8.87 -3.28
CA SER A 148 8.93 -9.64 -3.79
C SER A 148 9.58 -10.47 -2.68
N PRO A 149 9.99 -11.72 -2.96
CA PRO A 149 10.40 -12.67 -1.92
C PRO A 149 11.86 -12.49 -1.45
N TYR A 150 12.19 -11.32 -0.90
CA TYR A 150 13.56 -11.06 -0.41
C TYR A 150 13.76 -11.41 1.05
N SER A 151 12.76 -11.14 1.89
CA SER A 151 12.80 -11.42 3.32
C SER A 151 11.79 -12.50 3.70
N SER A 152 11.95 -13.08 4.89
CA SER A 152 11.00 -14.04 5.45
C SER A 152 9.60 -13.44 5.61
N GLU A 153 9.53 -12.18 5.95
CA GLU A 153 8.30 -11.42 6.14
C GLU A 153 7.53 -11.23 4.82
N GLU A 154 8.25 -10.91 3.75
CA GLU A 154 7.69 -10.76 2.41
C GLU A 154 7.20 -12.09 1.84
N ILE A 155 7.98 -13.17 2.04
CA ILE A 155 7.58 -14.53 1.65
C ILE A 155 6.31 -14.96 2.40
N VAL A 156 6.25 -14.71 3.72
CA VAL A 156 5.09 -15.06 4.55
C VAL A 156 3.86 -14.30 4.12
N THR A 157 3.97 -12.98 3.93
CA THR A 157 2.86 -12.15 3.51
C THR A 157 2.33 -12.57 2.14
N ARG A 158 3.23 -12.77 1.17
CA ARG A 158 2.86 -13.24 -0.17
C ARG A 158 2.14 -14.60 -0.11
N ASN A 159 2.73 -15.57 0.56
CA ASN A 159 2.15 -16.91 0.68
C ASN A 159 0.80 -16.90 1.39
N PHE A 160 0.64 -16.06 2.42
CA PHE A 160 -0.65 -15.92 3.09
C PHE A 160 -1.72 -15.41 2.13
N VAL A 161 -1.44 -14.33 1.40
CA VAL A 161 -2.44 -13.73 0.51
C VAL A 161 -2.79 -14.66 -0.65
N LEU A 162 -1.79 -15.35 -1.23
CA LEU A 162 -1.99 -16.25 -2.38
C LEU A 162 -2.63 -17.58 -1.98
N ASN A 163 -2.37 -18.13 -0.80
CA ASN A 163 -2.85 -19.46 -0.41
C ASN A 163 -4.13 -19.42 0.45
N GLU A 164 -4.25 -18.43 1.34
CA GLU A 164 -5.40 -18.34 2.26
C GLU A 164 -6.58 -17.57 1.63
N HIS A 165 -6.37 -16.89 0.49
CA HIS A 165 -7.39 -16.16 -0.26
C HIS A 165 -8.32 -15.33 0.64
N PRO A 166 -7.79 -14.32 1.37
CA PRO A 166 -8.60 -13.48 2.23
C PRO A 166 -9.71 -12.81 1.42
N LYS A 167 -10.87 -12.62 2.04
CA LYS A 167 -12.05 -12.00 1.39
C LYS A 167 -11.91 -10.50 1.24
N GLY A 168 -10.92 -9.91 1.91
CA GLY A 168 -10.58 -8.50 1.78
C GLY A 168 -9.18 -8.19 2.31
N ILE A 169 -8.60 -7.10 1.82
CA ILE A 169 -7.34 -6.55 2.32
C ILE A 169 -7.62 -5.18 2.93
N ILE A 170 -7.13 -4.96 4.14
CA ILE A 170 -7.04 -3.63 4.75
C ILE A 170 -5.59 -3.19 4.60
N ASN A 171 -5.31 -2.33 3.64
CA ASN A 171 -3.97 -1.81 3.41
C ASN A 171 -3.76 -0.52 4.18
N ILE A 172 -2.78 -0.49 5.08
CA ILE A 172 -2.44 0.70 5.85
C ILE A 172 -1.28 1.43 5.17
N VAL A 173 -1.49 2.71 4.97
CA VAL A 173 -0.54 3.64 4.36
C VAL A 173 -0.24 4.76 5.33
N ASP A 174 1.03 5.02 5.57
CA ASP A 174 1.49 6.20 6.28
C ASP A 174 1.34 7.43 5.39
N ALA A 175 0.44 8.34 5.75
CA ALA A 175 0.14 9.54 5.00
C ALA A 175 1.29 10.55 4.97
N THR A 176 2.23 10.46 5.91
CA THR A 176 3.41 11.33 5.96
C THR A 176 4.49 10.89 4.97
N ASN A 177 4.44 9.62 4.53
CA ASN A 177 5.38 9.03 3.58
C ASN A 177 4.63 8.23 2.49
N ILE A 178 3.67 8.88 1.86
CA ILE A 178 2.67 8.27 1.00
C ILE A 178 3.31 7.59 -0.23
N GLU A 179 4.27 8.23 -0.88
CA GLU A 179 4.90 7.73 -2.10
C GLU A 179 5.55 6.36 -1.91
N ARG A 180 6.31 6.21 -0.83
CA ARG A 180 6.96 4.95 -0.49
C ARG A 180 5.95 3.84 -0.16
N ASN A 181 4.86 4.21 0.51
CA ASN A 181 3.84 3.25 0.94
C ASN A 181 2.96 2.80 -0.24
N LEU A 182 2.67 3.68 -1.19
CA LEU A 182 1.85 3.35 -2.36
C LEU A 182 2.48 2.29 -3.24
N TYR A 183 3.79 2.10 -3.22
CA TYR A 183 4.43 1.04 -3.98
C TYR A 183 3.89 -0.36 -3.61
N LEU A 184 3.74 -0.64 -2.31
CA LEU A 184 3.11 -1.87 -1.85
C LEU A 184 1.62 -1.91 -2.22
N THR A 185 0.92 -0.78 -2.08
CA THR A 185 -0.51 -0.67 -2.44
C THR A 185 -0.76 -1.11 -3.87
N MET A 186 0.06 -0.63 -4.82
CA MET A 186 -0.06 -0.98 -6.23
C MET A 186 0.10 -2.50 -6.46
N GLN A 187 1.06 -3.13 -5.79
CA GLN A 187 1.28 -4.57 -5.90
C GLN A 187 0.13 -5.39 -5.27
N LEU A 188 -0.46 -4.89 -4.18
CA LEU A 188 -1.65 -5.52 -3.58
C LEU A 188 -2.88 -5.42 -4.49
N MET A 189 -3.03 -4.30 -5.22
CA MET A 189 -4.12 -4.12 -6.18
C MET A 189 -4.03 -5.13 -7.35
N GLU A 190 -2.81 -5.46 -7.80
CA GLU A 190 -2.59 -6.47 -8.84
C GLU A 190 -3.06 -7.88 -8.44
N LEU A 191 -3.22 -8.15 -7.14
CA LEU A 191 -3.78 -9.43 -6.65
C LEU A 191 -5.29 -9.54 -6.87
N ASN A 192 -5.94 -8.46 -7.27
CA ASN A 192 -7.38 -8.43 -7.57
C ASN A 192 -8.27 -8.96 -6.43
N ILE A 193 -7.88 -8.70 -5.20
CA ILE A 193 -8.64 -9.02 -3.99
C ILE A 193 -9.36 -7.74 -3.53
N PRO A 194 -10.63 -7.83 -3.06
CA PRO A 194 -11.34 -6.69 -2.49
C PRO A 194 -10.47 -5.97 -1.46
N MET A 195 -10.29 -4.65 -1.58
CA MET A 195 -9.43 -3.95 -0.64
C MET A 195 -9.90 -2.52 -0.32
N VAL A 196 -9.51 -2.07 0.85
CA VAL A 196 -9.63 -0.68 1.30
C VAL A 196 -8.27 -0.16 1.71
N LEU A 197 -8.04 1.14 1.52
CA LEU A 197 -6.83 1.81 1.94
C LEU A 197 -7.12 2.65 3.18
N ALA A 198 -6.46 2.32 4.29
CA ALA A 198 -6.47 3.11 5.52
C ALA A 198 -5.31 4.11 5.48
N LEU A 199 -5.62 5.38 5.27
CA LEU A 199 -4.65 6.46 5.22
C LEU A 199 -4.40 6.98 6.63
N ASN A 200 -3.35 6.49 7.29
CA ASN A 200 -3.04 6.74 8.69
C ASN A 200 -2.14 7.96 8.91
N MET A 201 -2.01 8.40 10.16
CA MET A 201 -1.21 9.57 10.57
C MET A 201 -1.71 10.89 9.97
N MET A 202 -3.03 11.00 9.75
CA MET A 202 -3.64 12.21 9.17
C MET A 202 -3.55 13.43 10.09
N ASP A 203 -3.37 13.23 11.39
CA ASP A 203 -3.08 14.31 12.33
C ASP A 203 -1.69 14.92 12.06
N GLU A 204 -0.68 14.12 11.86
CA GLU A 204 0.68 14.61 11.53
C GLU A 204 0.69 15.40 10.20
N VAL A 205 -0.06 14.92 9.19
CA VAL A 205 -0.22 15.65 7.93
C VAL A 205 -0.85 17.02 8.17
N ARG A 206 -1.90 17.09 9.01
CA ARG A 206 -2.58 18.36 9.34
C ARG A 206 -1.69 19.30 10.17
N GLU A 207 -0.96 18.76 11.16
CA GLU A 207 -0.03 19.52 12.00
C GLU A 207 1.11 20.12 11.17
N ASN A 208 1.55 19.43 10.12
CA ASN A 208 2.55 19.91 9.17
C ASN A 208 1.94 20.78 8.04
N ALA A 209 0.72 21.28 8.22
CA ALA A 209 0.00 22.10 7.24
C ALA A 209 -0.16 21.43 5.85
N GLY A 210 -0.06 20.11 5.79
CA GLY A 210 -0.31 19.30 4.60
C GLY A 210 -1.81 19.02 4.40
N SER A 211 -2.19 18.68 3.18
CA SER A 211 -3.52 18.16 2.86
C SER A 211 -3.42 17.13 1.74
N ILE A 212 -4.26 16.09 1.83
CA ILE A 212 -4.35 15.05 0.81
C ILE A 212 -5.74 15.13 0.19
N LEU A 213 -5.80 15.10 -1.14
CA LEU A 213 -7.06 15.08 -1.89
C LEU A 213 -7.61 13.66 -1.95
N ILE A 214 -8.27 13.21 -0.87
CA ILE A 214 -8.72 11.83 -0.68
C ILE A 214 -9.62 11.37 -1.82
N ASN A 215 -10.65 12.16 -2.16
CA ASN A 215 -11.56 11.81 -3.27
C ASN A 215 -10.82 11.63 -4.60
N ARG A 216 -9.79 12.44 -4.85
CA ARG A 216 -8.98 12.31 -6.06
C ARG A 216 -8.14 11.04 -6.02
N MET A 217 -7.62 10.69 -4.84
CA MET A 217 -6.88 9.46 -4.64
C MET A 217 -7.77 8.22 -4.86
N GLU A 218 -8.99 8.24 -4.35
CA GLU A 218 -9.99 7.19 -4.60
C GLU A 218 -10.30 7.04 -6.10
N GLU A 219 -10.53 8.18 -6.79
CA GLU A 219 -10.76 8.17 -8.24
C GLU A 219 -9.60 7.55 -9.02
N MET A 220 -8.37 7.84 -8.61
CA MET A 220 -7.17 7.33 -9.29
C MET A 220 -6.88 5.86 -8.98
N LEU A 221 -7.11 5.43 -7.75
CA LEU A 221 -6.83 4.05 -7.33
C LEU A 221 -8.01 3.12 -7.58
N GLY A 222 -9.23 3.64 -7.70
CA GLY A 222 -10.44 2.83 -7.85
C GLY A 222 -10.77 1.95 -6.65
N ILE A 223 -10.32 2.34 -5.46
CA ILE A 223 -10.59 1.69 -4.17
C ILE A 223 -10.97 2.73 -3.11
N PRO A 224 -11.77 2.38 -2.09
CA PRO A 224 -12.05 3.28 -0.98
C PRO A 224 -10.78 3.67 -0.23
N VAL A 225 -10.61 4.97 0.05
CA VAL A 225 -9.50 5.53 0.82
C VAL A 225 -10.04 6.22 2.06
N ILE A 226 -9.80 5.66 3.22
CA ILE A 226 -10.35 6.12 4.49
C ILE A 226 -9.26 6.79 5.32
N PRO A 227 -9.37 8.10 5.57
CA PRO A 227 -8.45 8.81 6.46
C PRO A 227 -8.66 8.36 7.90
N ILE A 228 -7.60 7.92 8.54
CA ILE A 228 -7.63 7.51 9.93
C ILE A 228 -6.54 8.21 10.75
N THR A 229 -6.75 8.26 12.05
CA THR A 229 -5.74 8.58 13.06
C THR A 229 -5.80 7.49 14.11
N ASP A 230 -4.97 6.47 13.94
CA ASP A 230 -4.98 5.30 14.82
C ASP A 230 -4.75 5.69 16.30
N ALA A 231 -3.81 6.61 16.58
CA ALA A 231 -3.55 7.07 17.95
C ALA A 231 -4.77 7.72 18.63
N LYS A 232 -5.70 8.31 17.87
CA LYS A 232 -6.90 8.99 18.37
C LYS A 232 -8.19 8.19 18.16
N ASN A 233 -8.10 7.02 17.53
CA ASN A 233 -9.26 6.17 17.16
C ASN A 233 -10.26 6.89 16.23
N GLU A 234 -9.77 7.80 15.37
CA GLU A 234 -10.58 8.52 14.38
C GLU A 234 -10.66 7.72 13.07
N GLY A 235 -11.83 7.66 12.45
CA GLY A 235 -12.08 7.01 11.15
C GLY A 235 -12.15 5.48 11.18
N ILE A 236 -11.96 4.83 12.34
CA ILE A 236 -11.91 3.36 12.44
C ILE A 236 -13.26 2.70 12.12
N ASP A 237 -14.36 3.25 12.60
CA ASP A 237 -15.71 2.70 12.33
C ASP A 237 -16.07 2.80 10.85
N GLU A 238 -15.67 3.89 10.20
CA GLU A 238 -15.84 4.10 8.77
C GLU A 238 -14.98 3.10 7.97
N LEU A 239 -13.71 2.93 8.35
CA LEU A 239 -12.81 1.92 7.77
C LEU A 239 -13.42 0.52 7.84
N VAL A 240 -13.92 0.12 9.01
CA VAL A 240 -14.58 -1.18 9.22
C VAL A 240 -15.81 -1.32 8.33
N SER A 241 -16.62 -0.26 8.21
CA SER A 241 -17.83 -0.27 7.40
C SER A 241 -17.52 -0.48 5.91
N HIS A 242 -16.52 0.24 5.39
CA HIS A 242 -16.04 0.06 4.00
C HIS A 242 -15.41 -1.32 3.79
N ALA A 243 -14.56 -1.79 4.70
CA ALA A 243 -13.92 -3.10 4.60
C ALA A 243 -14.96 -4.23 4.54
N LEU A 244 -15.98 -4.18 5.42
CA LEU A 244 -17.07 -5.17 5.41
C LEU A 244 -17.88 -5.11 4.12
N HIS A 245 -18.13 -3.91 3.57
CA HIS A 245 -18.88 -3.71 2.34
C HIS A 245 -18.14 -4.32 1.16
N VAL A 246 -16.89 -3.92 0.90
CA VAL A 246 -16.13 -4.42 -0.25
C VAL A 246 -15.90 -5.93 -0.18
N ALA A 247 -15.66 -6.48 1.02
CA ALA A 247 -15.51 -7.92 1.21
C ALA A 247 -16.83 -8.68 1.02
N LYS A 248 -17.96 -8.16 1.52
CA LYS A 248 -19.28 -8.79 1.37
C LYS A 248 -19.71 -8.84 -0.08
N TYR A 249 -19.55 -7.74 -0.82
CA TYR A 249 -19.98 -7.62 -2.21
C TYR A 249 -18.91 -8.02 -3.22
N GLN A 250 -17.70 -8.40 -2.74
CA GLN A 250 -16.56 -8.80 -3.56
C GLN A 250 -16.17 -7.71 -4.57
N GLU A 251 -16.20 -6.45 -4.13
CA GLU A 251 -15.78 -5.31 -4.93
C GLU A 251 -14.26 -5.30 -5.06
N ARG A 252 -13.79 -5.56 -6.27
CA ARG A 252 -12.36 -5.68 -6.57
C ARG A 252 -11.79 -4.33 -7.00
N PRO A 253 -10.48 -4.09 -6.77
CA PRO A 253 -9.80 -2.94 -7.31
C PRO A 253 -10.03 -2.81 -8.82
N GLN A 254 -10.13 -1.58 -9.31
CA GLN A 254 -10.16 -1.36 -10.75
C GLN A 254 -8.81 -1.77 -11.34
N GLU A 255 -8.82 -2.52 -12.43
CA GLU A 255 -7.61 -2.80 -13.18
C GLU A 255 -7.10 -1.49 -13.80
N ILE A 256 -6.02 -0.97 -13.27
CA ILE A 256 -5.36 0.20 -13.82
C ILE A 256 -4.20 -0.29 -14.68
N ASP A 257 -4.25 0.02 -15.97
CA ASP A 257 -3.14 -0.25 -16.85
C ASP A 257 -2.09 0.86 -16.71
N TYR A 258 -1.09 0.61 -15.86
CA TYR A 258 0.03 1.53 -15.65
C TYR A 258 1.05 1.51 -16.79
N CYS A 259 0.91 0.56 -17.71
CA CYS A 259 1.74 0.50 -18.91
C CYS A 259 0.98 1.09 -20.10
N ASP A 260 0.94 2.42 -20.21
CA ASP A 260 0.31 3.08 -21.36
C ASP A 260 0.96 2.58 -22.66
N ALA A 261 0.09 2.20 -23.62
CA ALA A 261 0.53 1.77 -24.94
C ALA A 261 1.32 2.86 -25.71
N ASN A 262 1.26 4.11 -25.25
CA ASN A 262 1.95 5.24 -25.82
C ASN A 262 3.28 5.57 -25.13
N ASP A 263 3.49 5.11 -23.91
CA ASP A 263 4.72 5.32 -23.16
C ASP A 263 5.84 4.44 -23.73
N ASP A 264 7.03 5.00 -23.91
CA ASP A 264 8.19 4.31 -24.50
C ASP A 264 7.87 3.54 -25.79
N GLY A 265 6.97 4.08 -26.63
CA GLY A 265 6.48 3.41 -27.82
C GLY A 265 5.70 2.12 -27.53
N GLY A 266 5.15 1.98 -26.30
CA GLY A 266 4.41 0.81 -25.86
C GLY A 266 5.26 -0.43 -25.57
N ALA A 267 6.55 -0.28 -25.33
CA ALA A 267 7.44 -1.43 -25.12
C ALA A 267 7.09 -2.23 -23.88
N VAL A 268 6.85 -1.56 -22.75
CA VAL A 268 6.45 -2.21 -21.48
C VAL A 268 5.09 -2.88 -21.61
N HIS A 269 4.12 -2.19 -22.20
CA HIS A 269 2.78 -2.72 -22.46
C HIS A 269 2.84 -4.02 -23.28
N ARG A 270 3.54 -4.01 -24.42
CA ARG A 270 3.71 -5.21 -25.26
C ARG A 270 4.45 -6.34 -24.54
N CYS A 271 5.46 -6.02 -23.74
CA CYS A 271 6.20 -7.01 -22.97
C CYS A 271 5.31 -7.72 -21.95
N LEU A 272 4.59 -6.96 -21.12
CA LEU A 272 3.68 -7.52 -20.10
C LEU A 272 2.57 -8.35 -20.73
N HIS A 273 1.93 -7.85 -21.80
CA HIS A 273 0.89 -8.61 -22.48
C HIS A 273 1.43 -9.89 -23.14
N ALA A 274 2.62 -9.87 -23.70
CA ALA A 274 3.26 -11.09 -24.22
C ALA A 274 3.54 -12.13 -23.12
N ILE A 275 4.02 -11.68 -21.96
CA ILE A 275 4.23 -12.57 -20.80
C ILE A 275 2.90 -13.12 -20.32
N MET A 276 1.87 -12.26 -20.16
CA MET A 276 0.53 -12.70 -19.72
C MET A 276 -0.01 -13.83 -20.59
N HIS A 277 0.03 -13.69 -21.91
CA HIS A 277 -0.41 -14.75 -22.84
C HIS A 277 0.38 -16.06 -22.71
N LEU A 278 1.69 -15.96 -22.42
CA LEU A 278 2.54 -17.14 -22.27
C LEU A 278 2.30 -17.93 -20.97
N ILE A 279 1.83 -17.25 -19.92
CA ILE A 279 1.68 -17.84 -18.59
C ILE A 279 0.22 -18.05 -18.16
N GLU A 280 -0.75 -17.65 -18.98
CA GLU A 280 -2.17 -17.64 -18.63
C GLU A 280 -2.65 -18.98 -18.05
N ASP A 281 -2.42 -20.09 -18.79
CA ASP A 281 -2.79 -21.44 -18.35
C ASP A 281 -2.13 -21.83 -17.01
N HIS A 282 -0.90 -21.42 -16.79
CA HIS A 282 -0.14 -21.74 -15.58
C HIS A 282 -0.60 -20.91 -14.39
N ALA A 283 -0.89 -19.65 -14.61
CA ALA A 283 -1.38 -18.74 -13.58
C ALA A 283 -2.79 -19.14 -13.14
N GLU A 284 -3.66 -19.54 -14.07
CA GLU A 284 -5.00 -20.06 -13.76
C GLU A 284 -4.93 -21.36 -12.94
N GLN A 285 -4.04 -22.31 -13.29
CA GLN A 285 -3.85 -23.53 -12.52
C GLN A 285 -3.32 -23.28 -11.11
N ALA A 286 -2.52 -22.21 -10.93
CA ALA A 286 -1.97 -21.81 -9.64
C ALA A 286 -2.92 -20.90 -8.84
N GLU A 287 -4.08 -20.53 -9.41
CA GLU A 287 -5.04 -19.57 -8.83
C GLU A 287 -4.40 -18.20 -8.53
N ILE A 288 -3.42 -17.80 -9.34
CA ILE A 288 -2.70 -16.52 -9.20
C ILE A 288 -3.15 -15.55 -10.31
N PRO A 289 -3.43 -14.27 -10.01
CA PRO A 289 -3.77 -13.30 -11.04
C PRO A 289 -2.66 -13.20 -12.09
N VAL A 290 -3.02 -13.38 -13.37
CA VAL A 290 -2.06 -13.44 -14.50
C VAL A 290 -1.21 -12.17 -14.58
N ARG A 291 -1.82 -10.99 -14.34
CA ARG A 291 -1.11 -9.72 -14.38
C ARG A 291 -0.07 -9.61 -13.26
N PHE A 292 -0.41 -10.01 -12.03
CA PHE A 292 0.54 -10.06 -10.92
C PHE A 292 1.73 -10.97 -11.23
N ALA A 293 1.46 -12.16 -11.77
CA ALA A 293 2.51 -13.10 -12.18
C ALA A 293 3.39 -12.51 -13.29
N ALA A 294 2.80 -11.87 -14.29
CA ALA A 294 3.53 -11.24 -15.39
C ALA A 294 4.41 -10.07 -14.93
N SER A 295 3.91 -9.21 -14.02
CA SER A 295 4.68 -8.12 -13.44
C SER A 295 5.91 -8.65 -12.68
N LYS A 296 5.73 -9.70 -11.88
CA LYS A 296 6.83 -10.32 -11.13
C LYS A 296 7.88 -10.96 -12.03
N LEU A 297 7.47 -11.59 -13.11
CA LEU A 297 8.39 -12.12 -14.12
C LEU A 297 9.14 -11.02 -14.87
N ALA A 298 8.45 -9.92 -15.21
CA ALA A 298 9.06 -8.75 -15.88
C ALA A 298 10.09 -8.03 -14.99
N GLU A 299 9.91 -8.03 -13.66
CA GLU A 299 10.90 -7.52 -12.70
C GLU A 299 12.23 -8.28 -12.76
N GLY A 300 12.29 -9.42 -13.44
CA GLY A 300 13.50 -10.16 -13.75
C GLY A 300 14.10 -10.95 -12.59
N LYS A 301 13.41 -11.05 -11.48
CA LYS A 301 13.90 -11.73 -10.27
C LYS A 301 13.57 -13.21 -10.24
N ASP A 302 12.57 -13.61 -11.02
CA ASP A 302 12.03 -14.97 -11.12
C ASP A 302 12.28 -15.61 -12.51
N VAL A 303 13.04 -14.96 -13.38
CA VAL A 303 13.26 -15.36 -14.80
C VAL A 303 13.92 -16.73 -14.95
N THR A 304 14.71 -17.16 -13.98
CA THR A 304 15.36 -18.49 -13.99
C THR A 304 14.33 -19.65 -13.97
N ILE A 305 13.08 -19.36 -13.68
CA ILE A 305 12.03 -20.34 -13.38
C ILE A 305 11.14 -20.59 -14.58
N ILE A 306 11.08 -19.67 -15.54
CA ILE A 306 10.33 -19.83 -16.79
C ILE A 306 10.83 -21.04 -17.61
N ALA A 307 12.10 -21.42 -17.47
CA ALA A 307 12.71 -22.48 -18.26
C ALA A 307 12.27 -23.91 -17.91
N THR A 308 11.57 -24.14 -16.79
CA THR A 308 11.34 -25.50 -16.26
C THR A 308 9.92 -25.83 -15.81
N GLY A 309 8.90 -25.11 -16.29
CA GLY A 309 7.46 -25.44 -16.13
C GLY A 309 6.94 -25.74 -14.73
N MET A 310 7.55 -26.65 -14.01
CA MET A 310 7.15 -27.08 -12.65
C MET A 310 7.67 -26.12 -11.55
N MET A 311 8.68 -25.33 -11.83
CA MET A 311 9.29 -24.43 -10.86
C MET A 311 8.60 -23.05 -10.79
N VAL A 312 7.74 -22.71 -11.75
CA VAL A 312 6.92 -21.47 -11.70
C VAL A 312 5.98 -21.51 -10.49
N GLN A 313 5.40 -22.68 -10.17
CA GLN A 313 4.55 -22.87 -8.99
C GLN A 313 5.30 -22.71 -7.65
N MET A 314 6.61 -22.90 -7.62
CA MET A 314 7.42 -22.79 -6.39
C MET A 314 7.98 -21.39 -6.17
N ALA A 315 7.98 -20.52 -7.18
CA ALA A 315 8.55 -19.19 -7.11
C ALA A 315 7.50 -18.06 -7.16
N LEU A 316 6.30 -18.37 -7.61
CA LEU A 316 5.14 -17.52 -7.47
C LEU A 316 4.46 -17.80 -6.14
#